data_ebd2e08a70566d41d458c647efd20676
#
_entry.id   ebd2e08a70566d41d458c647efd20676
#
_cell.length_a   1.000
_cell.length_b   1.000
_cell.length_c   1.000
_cell.angle_alpha   90.00
_cell.angle_beta   90.00
_cell.angle_gamma   90.00
#
_symmetry.space_group_name_H-M   'P 1'
#
loop_
_entity.id
_entity.type
_entity.pdbx_description
1 polymer ?
#
loop_
_entity_poly.entity_id
_entity_poly.type
_entity_poly.pdbx_seq_one_letter_code
_entity_poly.pdbx_strand_id
1 'polypeptide(L)'
;MGKATRAKILVVDDNPSKLAALEAVLAPLSLEVVPVRSGREALRVLLRQDFALILLDVRMTEMDGFETAALIRQRRVSEHTPIIFLTAFEQAELDMARGYSLGAVDFIFSPIVPEVLRAKAAVFVELYQKTEEIRDLFAAAQESSRSKSEFLNMAAHELRTPLSVVSGYLAMLAEGSLGPAPDAWRMPLEMMTGKTGELNRIVDDLLMASRMDVGWLPEQMHVVDLREVLDSARRRAEPRAQLLHADLRTECEDNPVLVEADPLHLGRILDNLINNALTYCSAKPVVTLALAGGEMATLEVRDNGIGIPEEKQEAVFERFVRLDDSTVGPVPGTGLGLYISRELARRHGGQLELRQSRPGDGSVFRLLLPLAAAEDGTGGGSGNGRPRLHIHQGGR
;
A
#
# COMPACT_ATOMS: atom_id res chain seq x y z
N MET A 1 -23.55 1.62 -18.27
CA MET A 1 -23.04 1.67 -19.66
C MET A 1 -22.33 3.01 -19.83
N GLY A 2 -21.00 3.05 -19.65
CA GLY A 2 -20.19 4.25 -19.85
C GLY A 2 -20.26 4.66 -21.32
N LYS A 3 -20.44 5.97 -21.58
CA LYS A 3 -20.26 6.53 -22.92
C LYS A 3 -18.81 6.23 -23.32
N ALA A 4 -18.64 5.31 -24.28
CA ALA A 4 -17.33 5.14 -24.92
C ALA A 4 -16.94 6.51 -25.50
N THR A 5 -16.04 7.18 -24.85
CA THR A 5 -15.51 8.47 -25.31
C THR A 5 -14.81 8.16 -26.63
N ARG A 6 -15.34 8.69 -27.74
CA ARG A 6 -14.71 8.47 -29.05
C ARG A 6 -13.31 9.05 -28.99
N ALA A 7 -12.32 8.23 -29.33
CA ALA A 7 -10.95 8.70 -29.44
C ALA A 7 -10.88 9.83 -30.47
N LYS A 8 -10.10 10.86 -30.16
CA LYS A 8 -9.95 12.05 -31.00
C LYS A 8 -8.56 12.08 -31.62
N ILE A 9 -8.48 12.46 -32.88
CA ILE A 9 -7.21 12.75 -33.57
C ILE A 9 -7.19 14.24 -33.93
N LEU A 10 -6.14 14.92 -33.49
CA LEU A 10 -5.85 16.28 -33.91
C LEU A 10 -5.09 16.26 -35.23
N VAL A 11 -5.57 16.96 -36.23
CA VAL A 11 -4.91 17.10 -37.55
C VAL A 11 -4.56 18.56 -37.76
N VAL A 12 -3.27 18.86 -37.94
CA VAL A 12 -2.73 20.21 -38.03
C VAL A 12 -2.06 20.38 -39.37
N ASP A 13 -2.64 21.21 -40.26
CA ASP A 13 -2.10 21.55 -41.57
C ASP A 13 -2.72 22.89 -42.02
N ASP A 14 -1.93 23.82 -42.55
CA ASP A 14 -2.44 25.12 -43.00
C ASP A 14 -3.21 25.06 -44.34
N ASN A 15 -3.12 23.93 -45.05
CA ASN A 15 -3.82 23.69 -46.31
C ASN A 15 -5.20 23.04 -46.09
N PRO A 16 -6.33 23.74 -46.36
CA PRO A 16 -7.66 23.18 -46.15
C PRO A 16 -7.95 21.93 -46.99
N SER A 17 -7.38 21.84 -48.21
CA SER A 17 -7.59 20.66 -49.06
C SER A 17 -6.92 19.41 -48.53
N LYS A 18 -5.73 19.55 -47.92
CA LYS A 18 -5.06 18.46 -47.24
C LYS A 18 -5.84 18.02 -45.97
N LEU A 19 -6.34 18.97 -45.18
CA LEU A 19 -7.19 18.66 -44.04
C LEU A 19 -8.39 17.83 -44.43
N ALA A 20 -9.14 18.26 -45.45
CA ALA A 20 -10.30 17.51 -45.93
C ALA A 20 -9.95 16.10 -46.47
N ALA A 21 -8.79 15.94 -47.11
CA ALA A 21 -8.30 14.66 -47.57
C ALA A 21 -7.95 13.73 -46.41
N LEU A 22 -7.25 14.24 -45.38
CA LEU A 22 -6.90 13.49 -44.16
C LEU A 22 -8.14 13.07 -43.37
N GLU A 23 -9.13 13.93 -43.23
CA GLU A 23 -10.43 13.59 -42.61
C GLU A 23 -11.11 12.46 -43.37
N ALA A 24 -11.18 12.52 -44.71
CA ALA A 24 -11.78 11.45 -45.51
C ALA A 24 -11.03 10.11 -45.36
N VAL A 25 -9.69 10.14 -45.29
CA VAL A 25 -8.88 8.93 -45.07
C VAL A 25 -9.12 8.32 -43.70
N LEU A 26 -9.32 9.13 -42.66
CA LEU A 26 -9.50 8.67 -41.26
C LEU A 26 -10.96 8.32 -40.94
N ALA A 27 -11.94 8.76 -41.74
CA ALA A 27 -13.37 8.53 -41.48
C ALA A 27 -13.77 7.07 -41.21
N PRO A 28 -13.16 6.05 -41.87
CA PRO A 28 -13.50 4.64 -41.57
C PRO A 28 -13.14 4.15 -40.16
N LEU A 29 -12.28 4.87 -39.43
CA LEU A 29 -11.85 4.47 -38.08
C LEU A 29 -12.87 4.80 -36.97
N SER A 30 -14.05 5.37 -37.33
CA SER A 30 -15.13 5.69 -36.37
C SER A 30 -14.68 6.55 -35.17
N LEU A 31 -13.73 7.46 -35.40
CA LEU A 31 -13.16 8.40 -34.44
C LEU A 31 -13.60 9.85 -34.72
N GLU A 32 -13.29 10.76 -33.81
CA GLU A 32 -13.50 12.20 -34.01
C GLU A 32 -12.20 12.82 -34.53
N VAL A 33 -12.24 13.38 -35.75
CA VAL A 33 -11.11 14.13 -36.29
C VAL A 33 -11.35 15.61 -35.99
N VAL A 34 -10.35 16.27 -35.41
CA VAL A 34 -10.38 17.71 -35.11
C VAL A 34 -9.34 18.39 -35.99
N PRO A 35 -9.74 18.99 -37.13
CA PRO A 35 -8.84 19.71 -38.03
C PRO A 35 -8.57 21.13 -37.49
N VAL A 36 -7.32 21.55 -37.52
CA VAL A 36 -6.90 22.93 -37.21
C VAL A 36 -5.86 23.43 -38.22
N ARG A 37 -5.84 24.72 -38.43
CA ARG A 37 -5.07 25.32 -39.52
C ARG A 37 -3.75 25.95 -39.11
N SER A 38 -3.35 25.86 -37.85
CA SER A 38 -2.09 26.41 -37.38
C SER A 38 -1.63 25.76 -36.07
N GLY A 39 -0.32 25.82 -35.79
CA GLY A 39 0.24 25.38 -34.52
C GLY A 39 -0.36 26.12 -33.33
N ARG A 40 -0.68 27.40 -33.44
CA ARG A 40 -1.34 28.15 -32.36
C ARG A 40 -2.75 27.65 -32.06
N GLU A 41 -3.49 27.30 -33.08
CA GLU A 41 -4.83 26.70 -32.91
C GLU A 41 -4.73 25.34 -32.27
N ALA A 42 -3.79 24.50 -32.72
CA ALA A 42 -3.50 23.19 -32.10
C ALA A 42 -3.20 23.31 -30.60
N LEU A 43 -2.33 24.26 -30.22
CA LEU A 43 -2.01 24.52 -28.81
C LEU A 43 -3.22 24.98 -27.97
N ARG A 44 -4.17 25.72 -28.54
CA ARG A 44 -5.41 26.13 -27.87
C ARG A 44 -6.37 24.95 -27.65
N VAL A 45 -6.50 24.10 -28.65
CA VAL A 45 -7.39 22.94 -28.59
C VAL A 45 -6.87 21.91 -27.59
N LEU A 46 -5.55 21.68 -27.53
CA LEU A 46 -4.87 20.83 -26.56
C LEU A 46 -4.99 21.30 -25.11
N LEU A 47 -5.42 22.53 -24.85
CA LEU A 47 -5.74 23.03 -23.51
C LEU A 47 -7.13 22.59 -23.01
N ARG A 48 -8.00 22.15 -23.91
CA ARG A 48 -9.42 21.91 -23.61
C ARG A 48 -9.83 20.45 -23.68
N GLN A 49 -9.05 19.63 -24.38
CA GLN A 49 -9.38 18.23 -24.61
C GLN A 49 -8.14 17.40 -24.92
N ASP A 50 -8.21 16.11 -24.62
CA ASP A 50 -7.17 15.14 -24.88
C ASP A 50 -7.34 14.48 -26.24
N PHE A 51 -6.22 14.00 -26.80
CA PHE A 51 -6.15 13.37 -28.10
C PHE A 51 -5.38 12.05 -28.03
N ALA A 52 -5.84 11.07 -28.81
CA ALA A 52 -5.15 9.80 -28.97
C ALA A 52 -3.90 9.92 -29.85
N LEU A 53 -3.92 10.89 -30.79
CA LEU A 53 -2.85 11.10 -31.76
C LEU A 53 -2.91 12.54 -32.29
N ILE A 54 -1.74 13.11 -32.59
CA ILE A 54 -1.59 14.37 -33.33
C ILE A 54 -0.92 14.05 -34.66
N LEU A 55 -1.57 14.40 -35.76
CA LEU A 55 -0.98 14.44 -37.09
C LEU A 55 -0.57 15.87 -37.36
N LEU A 56 0.70 16.13 -37.58
CA LEU A 56 1.25 17.49 -37.63
C LEU A 56 2.08 17.71 -38.89
N ASP A 57 1.61 18.60 -39.75
CA ASP A 57 2.41 19.00 -40.94
C ASP A 57 3.67 19.72 -40.48
N VAL A 58 4.81 19.39 -41.11
CA VAL A 58 6.08 20.04 -40.81
C VAL A 58 6.12 21.45 -41.34
N ARG A 59 5.59 21.68 -42.54
CA ARG A 59 5.71 22.96 -43.26
C ARG A 59 4.41 23.74 -43.18
N MET A 60 4.31 24.57 -42.16
CA MET A 60 3.18 25.50 -41.99
C MET A 60 3.66 26.94 -41.96
N THR A 61 2.76 27.87 -42.32
CA THR A 61 2.98 29.30 -42.20
C THR A 61 2.97 29.72 -40.71
N GLU A 62 3.68 30.79 -40.35
CA GLU A 62 3.83 31.40 -39.02
C GLU A 62 4.60 30.55 -38.00
N MET A 63 4.19 29.33 -37.72
CA MET A 63 4.81 28.39 -36.76
C MET A 63 4.93 27.03 -37.43
N ASP A 64 6.15 26.51 -37.56
CA ASP A 64 6.38 25.20 -38.16
C ASP A 64 5.93 24.05 -37.25
N GLY A 65 5.87 22.83 -37.81
CA GLY A 65 5.46 21.65 -37.06
C GLY A 65 6.44 21.30 -35.93
N PHE A 66 7.73 21.52 -36.10
CA PHE A 66 8.73 21.23 -35.08
C PHE A 66 8.64 22.21 -33.89
N GLU A 67 8.42 23.50 -34.18
CA GLU A 67 8.18 24.50 -33.13
C GLU A 67 6.89 24.19 -32.37
N THR A 68 5.85 23.78 -33.09
CA THR A 68 4.57 23.37 -32.49
C THR A 68 4.77 22.15 -31.59
N ALA A 69 5.48 21.12 -32.05
CA ALA A 69 5.78 19.90 -31.26
C ALA A 69 6.60 20.22 -30.01
N ALA A 70 7.62 21.08 -30.11
CA ALA A 70 8.42 21.51 -28.97
C ALA A 70 7.57 22.13 -27.86
N LEU A 71 6.61 23.01 -28.27
CA LEU A 71 5.67 23.64 -27.32
C LEU A 71 4.65 22.63 -26.73
N ILE A 72 4.22 21.64 -27.51
CA ILE A 72 3.36 20.54 -27.01
C ILE A 72 4.09 19.74 -25.93
N ARG A 73 5.37 19.39 -26.14
CA ARG A 73 6.18 18.61 -25.18
C ARG A 73 6.50 19.36 -23.89
N GLN A 74 6.53 20.67 -23.90
CA GLN A 74 6.73 21.48 -22.68
C GLN A 74 5.52 21.50 -21.75
N ARG A 75 4.38 20.98 -22.19
CA ARG A 75 3.13 21.00 -21.42
C ARG A 75 2.83 19.65 -20.81
N ARG A 76 2.76 19.57 -19.49
CA ARG A 76 2.52 18.35 -18.73
C ARG A 76 1.28 17.56 -19.17
N VAL A 77 0.24 18.21 -19.66
CA VAL A 77 -1.01 17.54 -20.09
C VAL A 77 -0.85 16.84 -21.44
N SER A 78 -0.05 17.38 -22.35
CA SER A 78 0.10 16.87 -23.73
C SER A 78 1.50 16.33 -24.04
N GLU A 79 2.43 16.32 -23.06
CA GLU A 79 3.82 15.90 -23.26
C GLU A 79 3.96 14.46 -23.78
N HIS A 80 3.02 13.59 -23.44
CA HIS A 80 3.03 12.18 -23.82
C HIS A 80 2.09 11.87 -25.02
N THR A 81 1.33 12.86 -25.53
CA THR A 81 0.45 12.62 -26.67
C THR A 81 1.27 12.26 -27.91
N PRO A 82 1.02 11.10 -28.56
CA PRO A 82 1.77 10.70 -29.74
C PRO A 82 1.67 11.73 -30.87
N ILE A 83 2.80 12.07 -31.51
CA ILE A 83 2.88 12.97 -32.65
C ILE A 83 3.43 12.20 -33.84
N ILE A 84 2.71 12.21 -34.96
CA ILE A 84 3.20 11.73 -36.25
C ILE A 84 3.36 12.99 -37.14
N PHE A 85 4.55 13.20 -37.65
CA PHE A 85 4.79 14.27 -38.60
C PHE A 85 4.38 13.88 -40.00
N LEU A 86 3.77 14.83 -40.72
CA LEU A 86 3.48 14.76 -42.14
C LEU A 86 4.52 15.61 -42.87
N THR A 87 5.34 15.01 -43.74
CA THR A 87 6.44 15.75 -44.41
C THR A 87 6.62 15.31 -45.87
N ALA A 88 7.26 16.16 -46.67
CA ALA A 88 7.63 15.84 -48.05
C ALA A 88 8.94 15.03 -48.05
N PHE A 89 9.12 14.17 -49.06
CA PHE A 89 10.25 13.24 -49.15
C PHE A 89 11.62 13.90 -49.34
N GLU A 90 11.67 15.15 -49.81
CA GLU A 90 12.91 15.82 -50.24
C GLU A 90 13.92 16.16 -49.15
N GLN A 91 13.52 16.13 -47.85
CA GLN A 91 14.40 16.44 -46.71
C GLN A 91 14.25 15.40 -45.58
N ALA A 92 13.86 14.17 -45.92
CA ALA A 92 13.46 13.14 -44.99
C ALA A 92 14.46 12.87 -43.84
N GLU A 93 15.76 12.80 -44.14
CA GLU A 93 16.76 12.41 -43.13
C GLU A 93 16.97 13.47 -42.04
N LEU A 94 17.02 14.76 -42.42
CA LEU A 94 17.20 15.86 -41.47
C LEU A 94 15.94 16.10 -40.62
N ASP A 95 14.77 16.05 -41.27
CA ASP A 95 13.48 16.19 -40.59
C ASP A 95 13.23 15.04 -39.60
N MET A 96 13.57 13.82 -39.97
CA MET A 96 13.45 12.64 -39.09
C MET A 96 14.31 12.77 -37.82
N ALA A 97 15.60 13.11 -37.97
CA ALA A 97 16.50 13.28 -36.82
C ALA A 97 15.98 14.37 -35.85
N ARG A 98 15.52 15.49 -36.37
CA ARG A 98 14.94 16.59 -35.60
C ARG A 98 13.63 16.19 -34.91
N GLY A 99 12.73 15.54 -35.62
CA GLY A 99 11.44 15.13 -35.06
C GLY A 99 11.55 14.07 -34.00
N TYR A 100 12.40 13.05 -34.16
CA TYR A 100 12.62 12.05 -33.10
C TYR A 100 13.26 12.67 -31.86
N SER A 101 14.16 13.65 -32.02
CA SER A 101 14.71 14.38 -30.86
C SER A 101 13.68 15.19 -30.07
N LEU A 102 12.56 15.58 -30.73
CA LEU A 102 11.40 16.23 -30.12
C LEU A 102 10.34 15.23 -29.60
N GLY A 103 10.64 13.93 -29.63
CA GLY A 103 9.74 12.90 -29.11
C GLY A 103 8.60 12.54 -30.08
N ALA A 104 8.74 12.77 -31.39
CA ALA A 104 7.82 12.21 -32.36
C ALA A 104 7.89 10.68 -32.33
N VAL A 105 6.74 10.05 -32.53
CA VAL A 105 6.67 8.58 -32.56
C VAL A 105 6.87 8.04 -33.96
N ASP A 106 6.58 8.85 -35.00
CA ASP A 106 6.68 8.40 -36.39
C ASP A 106 6.57 9.55 -37.41
N PHE A 107 6.76 9.20 -38.71
CA PHE A 107 6.63 10.07 -39.86
C PHE A 107 5.78 9.43 -40.95
N ILE A 108 5.05 10.27 -41.71
CA ILE A 108 4.35 9.89 -42.94
C ILE A 108 4.77 10.82 -44.03
N PHE A 109 5.28 10.25 -45.12
CA PHE A 109 5.79 11.02 -46.27
C PHE A 109 4.72 11.26 -47.32
N SER A 110 4.71 12.46 -47.92
CA SER A 110 3.88 12.76 -49.07
C SER A 110 4.51 12.20 -50.36
N PRO A 111 3.70 11.57 -51.26
CA PRO A 111 2.25 11.43 -51.22
C PRO A 111 1.79 10.42 -50.14
N ILE A 112 0.79 10.81 -49.36
CA ILE A 112 0.28 9.99 -48.24
C ILE A 112 -0.49 8.79 -48.82
N VAL A 113 -0.06 7.59 -48.40
CA VAL A 113 -0.74 6.34 -48.72
C VAL A 113 -1.86 6.13 -47.69
N PRO A 114 -3.15 6.13 -48.07
CA PRO A 114 -4.29 6.10 -47.15
C PRO A 114 -4.24 4.87 -46.20
N GLU A 115 -3.84 3.71 -46.68
CA GLU A 115 -3.75 2.45 -45.92
C GLU A 115 -2.72 2.57 -44.82
N VAL A 116 -1.57 3.19 -45.10
CA VAL A 116 -0.48 3.39 -44.13
C VAL A 116 -0.89 4.35 -43.03
N LEU A 117 -1.53 5.49 -43.41
CA LEU A 117 -2.02 6.44 -42.43
C LEU A 117 -3.06 5.81 -41.50
N ARG A 118 -4.05 5.07 -42.07
CA ARG A 118 -5.07 4.37 -41.29
C ARG A 118 -4.47 3.34 -40.33
N ALA A 119 -3.53 2.51 -40.83
CA ALA A 119 -2.90 1.50 -40.01
C ALA A 119 -2.13 2.10 -38.82
N LYS A 120 -1.34 3.15 -39.08
CA LYS A 120 -0.59 3.84 -38.02
C LYS A 120 -1.54 4.54 -37.03
N ALA A 121 -2.54 5.25 -37.50
CA ALA A 121 -3.52 5.91 -36.64
C ALA A 121 -4.32 4.92 -35.77
N ALA A 122 -4.73 3.78 -36.34
CA ALA A 122 -5.48 2.76 -35.64
C ALA A 122 -4.71 2.23 -34.40
N VAL A 123 -3.42 2.01 -34.51
CA VAL A 123 -2.56 1.52 -33.39
C VAL A 123 -2.60 2.50 -32.19
N PHE A 124 -2.46 3.80 -32.44
CA PHE A 124 -2.47 4.82 -31.38
C PHE A 124 -3.86 5.01 -30.79
N VAL A 125 -4.90 4.92 -31.61
CA VAL A 125 -6.30 4.96 -31.15
C VAL A 125 -6.62 3.78 -30.26
N GLU A 126 -6.21 2.57 -30.63
CA GLU A 126 -6.39 1.36 -29.81
C GLU A 126 -5.62 1.48 -28.49
N LEU A 127 -4.36 1.92 -28.53
CA LEU A 127 -3.56 2.11 -27.33
C LEU A 127 -4.20 3.13 -26.38
N TYR A 128 -4.69 4.26 -26.90
CA TYR A 128 -5.40 5.27 -26.13
C TYR A 128 -6.67 4.69 -25.48
N GLN A 129 -7.49 3.96 -26.24
CA GLN A 129 -8.70 3.34 -25.74
C GLN A 129 -8.41 2.32 -24.63
N LYS A 130 -7.37 1.50 -24.80
CA LYS A 130 -6.93 0.55 -23.76
C LYS A 130 -6.42 1.25 -22.51
N THR A 131 -5.70 2.35 -22.67
CA THR A 131 -5.23 3.13 -21.52
C THR A 131 -6.39 3.76 -20.74
N GLU A 132 -7.39 4.31 -21.43
CA GLU A 132 -8.59 4.85 -20.79
C GLU A 132 -9.42 3.75 -20.09
N GLU A 133 -9.59 2.59 -20.74
CA GLU A 133 -10.27 1.43 -20.13
C GLU A 133 -9.58 1.00 -18.83
N ILE A 134 -8.25 0.92 -18.84
CA ILE A 134 -7.48 0.58 -17.63
C ILE A 134 -7.65 1.65 -16.54
N ARG A 135 -7.65 2.94 -16.91
CA ARG A 135 -7.88 4.03 -15.96
C ARG A 135 -9.26 3.95 -15.31
N ASP A 136 -10.29 3.72 -16.12
CA ASP A 136 -11.66 3.59 -15.63
C ASP A 136 -11.82 2.38 -14.70
N LEU A 137 -11.25 1.22 -15.07
CA LEU A 137 -11.27 0.03 -14.24
C LEU A 137 -10.51 0.25 -12.91
N PHE A 138 -9.37 0.94 -12.97
CA PHE A 138 -8.59 1.25 -11.77
C PHE A 138 -9.34 2.21 -10.84
N ALA A 139 -9.96 3.26 -11.38
CA ALA A 139 -10.79 4.20 -10.62
C ALA A 139 -11.99 3.49 -9.97
N ALA A 140 -12.69 2.63 -10.70
CA ALA A 140 -13.81 1.85 -10.17
C ALA A 140 -13.38 0.87 -9.07
N ALA A 141 -12.21 0.22 -9.24
CA ALA A 141 -11.64 -0.67 -8.22
C ALA A 141 -11.26 0.11 -6.95
N GLN A 142 -10.66 1.29 -7.09
CA GLN A 142 -10.33 2.16 -5.95
C GLN A 142 -11.58 2.63 -5.20
N GLU A 143 -12.63 3.05 -5.91
CA GLU A 143 -13.89 3.48 -5.30
C GLU A 143 -14.57 2.34 -4.56
N SER A 144 -14.61 1.14 -5.15
CA SER A 144 -15.13 -0.07 -4.49
C SER A 144 -14.34 -0.41 -3.23
N SER A 145 -12.99 -0.35 -3.28
CA SER A 145 -12.13 -0.60 -2.12
C SER A 145 -12.37 0.42 -1.02
N ARG A 146 -12.49 1.71 -1.38
CA ARG A 146 -12.77 2.78 -0.44
C ARG A 146 -14.13 2.62 0.24
N SER A 147 -15.19 2.36 -0.52
CA SER A 147 -16.54 2.13 0.01
C SER A 147 -16.58 0.94 0.97
N LYS A 148 -15.89 -0.16 0.62
CA LYS A 148 -15.76 -1.33 1.50
C LYS A 148 -15.07 -0.98 2.81
N SER A 149 -14.02 -0.19 2.77
CA SER A 149 -13.27 0.24 3.97
C SER A 149 -14.07 1.21 4.84
N GLU A 150 -14.81 2.14 4.24
CA GLU A 150 -15.71 3.05 4.96
C GLU A 150 -16.82 2.27 5.67
N PHE A 151 -17.43 1.28 4.99
CA PHE A 151 -18.42 0.39 5.59
C PHE A 151 -17.85 -0.39 6.79
N LEU A 152 -16.67 -1.00 6.65
CA LEU A 152 -16.03 -1.75 7.72
C LEU A 152 -15.66 -0.86 8.91
N ASN A 153 -15.19 0.36 8.66
CA ASN A 153 -14.90 1.34 9.72
C ASN A 153 -16.16 1.73 10.50
N MET A 154 -17.27 1.98 9.80
CA MET A 154 -18.55 2.29 10.43
C MET A 154 -19.07 1.10 11.24
N ALA A 155 -19.12 -0.08 10.64
CA ALA A 155 -19.59 -1.30 11.32
C ALA A 155 -18.79 -1.62 12.58
N ALA A 156 -17.46 -1.49 12.52
CA ALA A 156 -16.62 -1.74 13.68
C ALA A 156 -16.78 -0.67 14.77
N HIS A 157 -17.01 0.60 14.41
CA HIS A 157 -17.35 1.65 15.39
C HIS A 157 -18.65 1.33 16.12
N GLU A 158 -19.68 0.93 15.35
CA GLU A 158 -21.00 0.55 15.89
C GLU A 158 -20.95 -0.72 16.76
N LEU A 159 -20.00 -1.64 16.49
CA LEU A 159 -19.76 -2.82 17.32
C LEU A 159 -18.95 -2.48 18.59
N ARG A 160 -17.98 -1.56 18.51
CA ARG A 160 -17.13 -1.21 19.66
C ARG A 160 -17.95 -0.59 20.80
N THR A 161 -18.91 0.26 20.50
CA THR A 161 -19.73 0.95 21.47
C THR A 161 -20.48 -0.02 22.41
N PRO A 162 -21.32 -0.97 21.92
CA PRO A 162 -22.01 -1.93 22.80
C PRO A 162 -21.01 -2.88 23.49
N LEU A 163 -19.91 -3.27 22.84
CA LEU A 163 -18.90 -4.11 23.47
C LEU A 163 -18.20 -3.42 24.64
N SER A 164 -17.94 -2.11 24.52
CA SER A 164 -17.35 -1.32 25.61
C SER A 164 -18.28 -1.24 26.83
N VAL A 165 -19.59 -1.11 26.60
CA VAL A 165 -20.59 -1.14 27.68
C VAL A 165 -20.62 -2.50 28.35
N VAL A 166 -20.66 -3.59 27.58
CA VAL A 166 -20.64 -4.97 28.12
C VAL A 166 -19.36 -5.21 28.92
N SER A 167 -18.19 -4.83 28.37
CA SER A 167 -16.89 -4.95 29.04
C SER A 167 -16.87 -4.18 30.37
N GLY A 168 -17.44 -2.96 30.37
CA GLY A 168 -17.52 -2.13 31.58
C GLY A 168 -18.34 -2.80 32.69
N TYR A 169 -19.53 -3.32 32.37
CA TYR A 169 -20.34 -4.04 33.34
C TYR A 169 -19.70 -5.32 33.85
N LEU A 170 -19.05 -6.08 32.99
CA LEU A 170 -18.31 -7.28 33.37
C LEU A 170 -17.15 -6.95 34.32
N ALA A 171 -16.41 -5.87 34.07
CA ALA A 171 -15.36 -5.38 34.94
C ALA A 171 -15.91 -4.96 36.32
N MET A 172 -16.99 -4.18 36.36
CA MET A 172 -17.63 -3.76 37.61
C MET A 172 -18.16 -4.96 38.45
N LEU A 173 -18.68 -6.00 37.79
CA LEU A 173 -19.10 -7.25 38.45
C LEU A 173 -17.90 -8.03 38.97
N ALA A 174 -16.82 -8.14 38.21
CA ALA A 174 -15.60 -8.87 38.60
C ALA A 174 -14.86 -8.18 39.76
N GLU A 175 -14.85 -6.83 39.78
CA GLU A 175 -14.25 -6.00 40.85
C GLU A 175 -15.11 -5.88 42.09
N GLY A 176 -16.36 -6.32 42.02
CA GLY A 176 -17.31 -6.20 43.13
C GLY A 176 -17.90 -4.80 43.33
N SER A 177 -17.70 -3.87 42.39
CA SER A 177 -18.24 -2.49 42.44
C SER A 177 -19.76 -2.43 42.45
N LEU A 178 -20.45 -3.47 41.95
CA LEU A 178 -21.90 -3.63 41.96
C LEU A 178 -22.41 -4.52 43.16
N GLY A 179 -21.52 -4.81 44.10
CA GLY A 179 -21.73 -5.74 45.20
C GLY A 179 -20.98 -7.07 45.02
N PRO A 180 -20.84 -7.85 46.08
CA PRO A 180 -20.09 -9.12 46.00
C PRO A 180 -20.82 -10.11 45.11
N ALA A 181 -20.14 -10.56 44.04
CA ALA A 181 -20.67 -11.59 43.16
C ALA A 181 -20.64 -12.96 43.89
N PRO A 182 -21.70 -13.79 43.76
CA PRO A 182 -21.69 -15.16 44.25
C PRO A 182 -20.52 -15.94 43.66
N ASP A 183 -19.88 -16.83 44.44
CA ASP A 183 -18.74 -17.66 43.99
C ASP A 183 -19.07 -18.48 42.74
N ALA A 184 -20.31 -18.90 42.55
CA ALA A 184 -20.78 -19.61 41.38
C ALA A 184 -20.69 -18.79 40.09
N TRP A 185 -20.58 -17.45 40.17
CA TRP A 185 -20.52 -16.53 39.01
C TRP A 185 -19.07 -16.27 38.57
N ARG A 186 -18.09 -16.60 39.39
CA ARG A 186 -16.68 -16.30 39.08
C ARG A 186 -16.27 -16.87 37.73
N MET A 187 -16.44 -18.19 37.51
CA MET A 187 -16.11 -18.83 36.24
C MET A 187 -16.90 -18.28 35.03
N PRO A 188 -18.24 -18.11 35.08
CA PRO A 188 -18.98 -17.45 34.01
C PRO A 188 -18.51 -16.01 33.71
N LEU A 189 -18.21 -15.21 34.73
CA LEU A 189 -17.72 -13.84 34.53
C LEU A 189 -16.34 -13.80 33.86
N GLU A 190 -15.43 -14.66 34.31
CA GLU A 190 -14.10 -14.77 33.66
C GLU A 190 -14.23 -15.22 32.19
N MET A 191 -15.10 -16.18 31.89
CA MET A 191 -15.37 -16.65 30.54
C MET A 191 -15.97 -15.52 29.67
N MET A 192 -16.97 -14.79 30.17
CA MET A 192 -17.59 -13.69 29.46
C MET A 192 -16.63 -12.52 29.20
N THR A 193 -15.81 -12.17 30.20
CA THR A 193 -14.75 -11.15 30.09
C THR A 193 -13.72 -11.55 29.02
N GLY A 194 -13.28 -12.80 29.03
CA GLY A 194 -12.36 -13.32 28.03
C GLY A 194 -12.94 -13.27 26.62
N LYS A 195 -14.20 -13.66 26.43
CA LYS A 195 -14.88 -13.64 25.14
C LYS A 195 -15.17 -12.22 24.63
N THR A 196 -15.50 -11.30 25.53
CA THR A 196 -15.68 -9.87 25.15
C THR A 196 -14.36 -9.23 24.76
N GLY A 197 -13.26 -9.56 25.44
CA GLY A 197 -11.91 -9.14 25.05
C GLY A 197 -11.49 -9.70 23.68
N GLU A 198 -11.84 -10.95 23.37
CA GLU A 198 -11.61 -11.56 22.06
C GLU A 198 -12.38 -10.82 20.96
N LEU A 199 -13.67 -10.49 21.18
CA LEU A 199 -14.50 -9.74 20.23
C LEU A 199 -13.93 -8.33 19.97
N ASN A 200 -13.50 -7.62 21.01
CA ASN A 200 -12.86 -6.30 20.85
C ASN A 200 -11.62 -6.40 19.97
N ARG A 201 -10.76 -7.42 20.17
CA ARG A 201 -9.58 -7.63 19.35
C ARG A 201 -9.93 -7.95 17.89
N ILE A 202 -10.99 -8.74 17.66
CA ILE A 202 -11.48 -9.02 16.31
C ILE A 202 -11.91 -7.74 15.58
N VAL A 203 -12.66 -6.87 16.25
CA VAL A 203 -13.10 -5.59 15.73
C VAL A 203 -11.90 -4.69 15.41
N ASP A 204 -10.90 -4.62 16.30
CA ASP A 204 -9.70 -3.82 16.10
C ASP A 204 -8.81 -4.34 14.96
N ASP A 205 -8.71 -5.66 14.80
CA ASP A 205 -7.99 -6.29 13.69
C ASP A 205 -8.67 -6.00 12.34
N LEU A 206 -10.01 -6.08 12.30
CA LEU A 206 -10.79 -5.80 11.11
C LEU A 206 -10.65 -4.32 10.68
N LEU A 207 -10.73 -3.40 11.66
CA LEU A 207 -10.51 -1.97 11.42
C LEU A 207 -9.11 -1.68 10.88
N MET A 208 -8.11 -2.31 11.48
CA MET A 208 -6.73 -2.08 11.06
C MET A 208 -6.48 -2.60 9.65
N ALA A 209 -6.94 -3.82 9.34
CA ALA A 209 -6.85 -4.38 7.99
C ALA A 209 -7.57 -3.49 6.96
N SER A 210 -8.75 -2.96 7.31
CA SER A 210 -9.51 -2.03 6.47
C SER A 210 -8.76 -0.71 6.20
N ARG A 211 -8.15 -0.12 7.22
CA ARG A 211 -7.37 1.14 7.09
C ARG A 211 -6.11 0.93 6.25
N MET A 212 -5.48 -0.22 6.35
CA MET A 212 -4.31 -0.59 5.53
C MET A 212 -4.65 -0.62 4.04
N ASP A 213 -5.84 -1.10 3.66
CA ASP A 213 -6.30 -1.16 2.27
C ASP A 213 -6.41 0.24 1.61
N VAL A 214 -6.76 1.25 2.37
CA VAL A 214 -6.91 2.64 1.90
C VAL A 214 -5.59 3.42 2.01
N GLY A 215 -4.53 2.81 2.56
CA GLY A 215 -3.25 3.49 2.79
C GLY A 215 -3.29 4.51 3.94
N TRP A 216 -4.40 4.58 4.69
CA TRP A 216 -4.61 5.57 5.76
C TRP A 216 -4.36 4.95 7.13
N LEU A 217 -3.09 4.78 7.49
CA LEU A 217 -2.68 4.44 8.84
C LEU A 217 -1.80 5.59 9.34
N PRO A 218 -2.23 6.35 10.37
CA PRO A 218 -1.35 7.35 10.97
C PRO A 218 -0.17 6.64 11.63
N GLU A 219 1.02 7.07 11.30
CA GLU A 219 2.27 6.54 11.84
C GLU A 219 2.97 7.66 12.60
N GLN A 220 3.34 7.38 13.84
CA GLN A 220 4.18 8.27 14.64
C GLN A 220 5.58 7.67 14.71
N MET A 221 6.40 7.99 13.70
CA MET A 221 7.76 7.51 13.60
C MET A 221 8.65 8.19 14.62
N HIS A 222 9.33 7.39 15.44
CA HIS A 222 10.30 7.83 16.43
C HIS A 222 11.53 6.92 16.40
N VAL A 223 12.65 7.43 16.85
CA VAL A 223 13.80 6.57 17.14
C VAL A 223 13.52 5.83 18.44
N VAL A 224 13.44 4.50 18.37
CA VAL A 224 13.01 3.61 19.45
C VAL A 224 14.07 2.55 19.69
N ASP A 225 14.38 2.26 20.95
CA ASP A 225 15.17 1.09 21.31
C ASP A 225 14.28 -0.15 21.32
N LEU A 226 14.54 -1.10 20.45
CA LEU A 226 13.78 -2.35 20.34
C LEU A 226 13.81 -3.18 21.61
N ARG A 227 14.79 -3.02 22.49
CA ARG A 227 14.83 -3.72 23.79
C ARG A 227 13.70 -3.24 24.69
N GLU A 228 13.39 -1.94 24.71
CA GLU A 228 12.29 -1.39 25.50
C GLU A 228 10.93 -1.91 25.00
N VAL A 229 10.76 -1.95 23.68
CA VAL A 229 9.54 -2.50 23.06
C VAL A 229 9.39 -3.98 23.37
N LEU A 230 10.46 -4.75 23.24
CA LEU A 230 10.49 -6.18 23.54
C LEU A 230 10.16 -6.46 25.01
N ASP A 231 10.80 -5.74 25.95
CA ASP A 231 10.55 -5.91 27.37
C ASP A 231 9.12 -5.49 27.76
N SER A 232 8.58 -4.45 27.12
CA SER A 232 7.18 -4.06 27.29
C SER A 232 6.21 -5.15 26.79
N ALA A 233 6.47 -5.76 25.63
CA ALA A 233 5.67 -6.86 25.09
C ALA A 233 5.76 -8.10 25.98
N ARG A 234 6.95 -8.45 26.46
CA ARG A 234 7.16 -9.52 27.41
C ARG A 234 6.34 -9.33 28.69
N ARG A 235 6.39 -8.13 29.30
CA ARG A 235 5.59 -7.82 30.51
C ARG A 235 4.08 -7.97 30.26
N ARG A 236 3.58 -7.56 29.10
CA ARG A 236 2.15 -7.74 28.75
C ARG A 236 1.76 -9.22 28.59
N ALA A 237 2.69 -10.05 28.11
CA ALA A 237 2.46 -11.48 27.92
C ALA A 237 2.59 -12.30 29.19
N GLU A 238 3.31 -11.81 30.22
CA GLU A 238 3.65 -12.52 31.46
C GLU A 238 2.44 -13.14 32.20
N PRO A 239 1.31 -12.43 32.42
CA PRO A 239 0.17 -13.00 33.11
C PRO A 239 -0.39 -14.22 32.39
N ARG A 240 -0.46 -14.16 31.05
CA ARG A 240 -0.92 -15.30 30.24
C ARG A 240 0.07 -16.46 30.25
N ALA A 241 1.36 -16.14 30.16
CA ALA A 241 2.42 -17.16 30.26
C ALA A 241 2.36 -17.90 31.58
N GLN A 242 2.15 -17.20 32.68
CA GLN A 242 1.98 -17.83 34.02
C GLN A 242 0.76 -18.76 34.10
N LEU A 243 -0.40 -18.33 33.55
CA LEU A 243 -1.60 -19.17 33.49
C LEU A 243 -1.38 -20.47 32.71
N LEU A 244 -0.58 -20.41 31.65
CA LEU A 244 -0.25 -21.56 30.79
C LEU A 244 0.97 -22.33 31.28
N HIS A 245 1.56 -21.94 32.43
CA HIS A 245 2.84 -22.48 32.92
C HIS A 245 3.95 -22.44 31.86
N ALA A 246 3.91 -21.43 30.97
CA ALA A 246 4.87 -21.22 29.90
C ALA A 246 6.23 -20.74 30.43
N ASP A 247 7.30 -21.11 29.73
CA ASP A 247 8.66 -20.59 29.95
C ASP A 247 8.94 -19.49 28.92
N LEU A 248 8.95 -18.22 29.36
CA LEU A 248 9.15 -17.06 28.51
C LEU A 248 10.58 -16.52 28.71
N ARG A 249 11.45 -16.77 27.73
CA ARG A 249 12.87 -16.39 27.74
C ARG A 249 13.16 -15.19 26.90
N THR A 250 14.20 -14.43 27.27
CA THR A 250 14.68 -13.29 26.47
C THR A 250 16.19 -13.43 26.25
N GLU A 251 16.62 -13.30 25.00
CA GLU A 251 18.01 -13.33 24.55
C GLU A 251 18.28 -11.99 23.83
N CYS A 252 18.89 -11.03 24.50
CA CYS A 252 19.20 -9.72 23.95
C CYS A 252 20.68 -9.41 24.08
N GLU A 253 21.23 -8.73 23.11
CA GLU A 253 22.56 -8.13 23.21
C GLU A 253 22.53 -6.94 24.17
N ASP A 254 23.69 -6.62 24.78
CA ASP A 254 23.80 -5.52 25.75
C ASP A 254 23.67 -4.13 25.10
N ASN A 255 23.99 -4.01 23.80
CA ASN A 255 23.93 -2.75 23.07
C ASN A 255 22.50 -2.36 22.68
N PRO A 256 22.13 -1.06 22.69
CA PRO A 256 20.85 -0.60 22.19
C PRO A 256 20.71 -0.86 20.69
N VAL A 257 19.52 -1.35 20.30
CA VAL A 257 19.17 -1.59 18.89
C VAL A 257 18.14 -0.54 18.49
N LEU A 258 18.62 0.56 17.88
CA LEU A 258 17.78 1.70 17.54
C LEU A 258 17.20 1.55 16.13
N VAL A 259 15.89 1.76 16.01
CA VAL A 259 15.15 1.78 14.74
C VAL A 259 14.25 3.01 14.68
N GLU A 260 13.93 3.48 13.47
CA GLU A 260 12.92 4.51 13.26
C GLU A 260 11.57 3.83 13.01
N ALA A 261 10.67 3.88 14.01
CA ALA A 261 9.40 3.15 13.95
C ALA A 261 8.34 3.76 14.87
N ASP A 262 7.07 3.36 14.65
CA ASP A 262 5.98 3.60 15.59
C ASP A 262 5.97 2.50 16.67
N PRO A 263 6.20 2.85 17.96
CA PRO A 263 6.29 1.87 19.03
C PRO A 263 5.00 1.10 19.28
N LEU A 264 3.83 1.68 18.97
CA LEU A 264 2.54 0.99 19.08
C LEU A 264 2.40 -0.10 18.02
N HIS A 265 2.85 0.17 16.80
CA HIS A 265 2.85 -0.82 15.72
C HIS A 265 3.81 -1.97 16.01
N LEU A 266 5.01 -1.68 16.49
CA LEU A 266 5.97 -2.70 16.89
C LEU A 266 5.44 -3.55 18.06
N GLY A 267 4.86 -2.89 19.06
CA GLY A 267 4.21 -3.57 20.19
C GLY A 267 3.13 -4.54 19.71
N ARG A 268 2.30 -4.13 18.73
CA ARG A 268 1.26 -4.98 18.17
C ARG A 268 1.81 -6.19 17.41
N ILE A 269 2.88 -6.02 16.63
CA ILE A 269 3.57 -7.14 15.97
C ILE A 269 4.01 -8.16 17.01
N LEU A 270 4.72 -7.70 18.05
CA LEU A 270 5.21 -8.58 19.09
C LEU A 270 4.11 -9.26 19.88
N ASP A 271 3.08 -8.53 20.28
CA ASP A 271 1.93 -9.09 21.01
C ASP A 271 1.25 -10.19 20.18
N ASN A 272 1.13 -10.01 18.87
CA ASN A 272 0.57 -11.03 17.99
C ASN A 272 1.47 -12.27 17.89
N LEU A 273 2.78 -12.09 17.68
CA LEU A 273 3.72 -13.22 17.58
C LEU A 273 3.82 -14.01 18.88
N ILE A 274 3.93 -13.32 20.02
CA ILE A 274 3.99 -13.97 21.35
C ILE A 274 2.67 -14.69 21.66
N ASN A 275 1.52 -14.07 21.36
CA ASN A 275 0.23 -14.71 21.56
C ASN A 275 0.05 -15.96 20.69
N ASN A 276 0.53 -15.94 19.45
CA ASN A 276 0.53 -17.12 18.59
C ASN A 276 1.43 -18.22 19.18
N ALA A 277 2.66 -17.89 19.57
CA ALA A 277 3.59 -18.82 20.20
C ALA A 277 3.00 -19.51 21.45
N LEU A 278 2.29 -18.74 22.30
CA LEU A 278 1.63 -19.29 23.50
C LEU A 278 0.37 -20.12 23.20
N THR A 279 -0.27 -19.84 22.04
CA THR A 279 -1.56 -20.46 21.69
C THR A 279 -1.41 -21.79 20.95
N TYR A 280 -0.42 -21.87 20.04
CA TYR A 280 -0.25 -23.02 19.16
C TYR A 280 0.75 -24.05 19.71
N CYS A 281 0.76 -24.23 21.03
CA CYS A 281 1.52 -25.28 21.70
C CYS A 281 0.59 -26.38 22.24
N SER A 282 0.94 -27.64 21.98
CA SER A 282 0.24 -28.83 22.51
C SER A 282 0.76 -29.27 23.87
N ALA A 283 1.95 -28.84 24.27
CA ALA A 283 2.62 -29.13 25.55
C ALA A 283 2.89 -27.81 26.29
N LYS A 284 3.68 -27.89 27.39
CA LYS A 284 4.12 -26.68 28.11
C LYS A 284 4.83 -25.72 27.14
N PRO A 285 4.30 -24.50 26.92
CA PRO A 285 4.89 -23.57 25.97
C PRO A 285 6.29 -23.09 26.41
N VAL A 286 7.22 -23.08 25.46
CA VAL A 286 8.54 -22.44 25.63
C VAL A 286 8.66 -21.42 24.53
N VAL A 287 8.72 -20.14 24.90
CA VAL A 287 8.81 -19.03 23.95
C VAL A 287 10.08 -18.25 24.22
N THR A 288 10.92 -18.11 23.19
CA THR A 288 12.17 -17.33 23.27
C THR A 288 12.06 -16.10 22.37
N LEU A 289 12.31 -14.94 22.97
CA LEU A 289 12.36 -13.64 22.31
C LEU A 289 13.83 -13.27 22.14
N ALA A 290 14.35 -13.27 20.91
CA ALA A 290 15.75 -12.93 20.64
C ALA A 290 15.84 -11.63 19.89
N LEU A 291 16.78 -10.76 20.28
CA LEU A 291 17.06 -9.48 19.62
C LEU A 291 18.56 -9.35 19.36
N ALA A 292 18.91 -9.06 18.11
CA ALA A 292 20.28 -8.81 17.68
C ALA A 292 20.36 -7.58 16.77
N GLY A 293 21.43 -6.83 16.88
CA GLY A 293 21.84 -5.78 15.94
C GLY A 293 22.79 -6.35 14.87
N GLY A 294 22.82 -5.72 13.68
CA GLY A 294 23.68 -6.13 12.58
C GLY A 294 23.58 -5.13 11.44
N GLU A 295 23.49 -5.58 10.18
CA GLU A 295 23.11 -4.73 9.04
C GLU A 295 21.65 -4.25 9.17
N MET A 296 20.82 -5.06 9.79
CA MET A 296 19.44 -4.75 10.18
C MET A 296 19.22 -5.18 11.64
N ALA A 297 18.29 -4.51 12.30
CA ALA A 297 17.76 -4.99 13.57
C ALA A 297 16.96 -6.27 13.31
N THR A 298 17.31 -7.34 14.02
CA THR A 298 16.69 -8.68 13.90
C THR A 298 16.02 -9.05 15.20
N LEU A 299 14.71 -9.27 15.17
CA LEU A 299 13.93 -9.75 16.30
C LEU A 299 13.29 -11.08 15.94
N GLU A 300 13.55 -12.12 16.75
CA GLU A 300 12.98 -13.45 16.55
C GLU A 300 12.07 -13.85 17.70
N VAL A 301 10.94 -14.45 17.37
CA VAL A 301 10.05 -15.13 18.30
C VAL A 301 10.07 -16.61 17.93
N ARG A 302 10.63 -17.44 18.84
CA ARG A 302 10.78 -18.89 18.68
C ARG A 302 9.84 -19.60 19.64
N ASP A 303 9.10 -20.57 19.15
CA ASP A 303 8.21 -21.41 19.93
C ASP A 303 8.51 -22.90 19.74
N ASN A 304 8.04 -23.72 20.66
CA ASN A 304 8.06 -25.18 20.60
C ASN A 304 6.67 -25.76 20.27
N GLY A 305 5.90 -25.04 19.47
CA GLY A 305 4.52 -25.37 19.13
C GLY A 305 4.38 -26.46 18.08
N ILE A 306 3.17 -26.59 17.53
CA ILE A 306 2.83 -27.61 16.52
C ILE A 306 3.58 -27.46 15.20
N GLY A 307 4.19 -26.28 14.95
CA GLY A 307 4.82 -25.96 13.68
C GLY A 307 3.83 -25.73 12.54
N ILE A 308 4.34 -25.39 11.37
CA ILE A 308 3.56 -25.04 10.17
C ILE A 308 4.04 -25.92 9.00
N PRO A 309 3.14 -26.71 8.37
CA PRO A 309 3.47 -27.48 7.17
C PRO A 309 3.98 -26.59 6.04
N GLU A 310 4.93 -27.09 5.26
CA GLU A 310 5.62 -26.34 4.21
C GLU A 310 4.63 -25.71 3.21
N GLU A 311 3.59 -26.42 2.83
CA GLU A 311 2.57 -25.98 1.87
C GLU A 311 1.74 -24.79 2.38
N LYS A 312 1.75 -24.55 3.72
CA LYS A 312 0.97 -23.48 4.35
C LYS A 312 1.81 -22.29 4.84
N GLN A 313 3.14 -22.37 4.76
CA GLN A 313 4.05 -21.37 5.33
C GLN A 313 3.89 -19.96 4.71
N GLU A 314 3.63 -19.85 3.42
CA GLU A 314 3.31 -18.56 2.79
C GLU A 314 1.87 -18.13 3.08
N ALA A 315 0.93 -19.07 3.05
CA ALA A 315 -0.48 -18.79 3.22
C ALA A 315 -0.84 -18.27 4.64
N VAL A 316 -0.04 -18.56 5.69
CA VAL A 316 -0.31 -18.06 7.05
C VAL A 316 -0.24 -16.55 7.18
N PHE A 317 0.37 -15.85 6.20
CA PHE A 317 0.40 -14.40 6.13
C PHE A 317 -0.74 -13.81 5.30
N GLU A 318 -1.60 -14.63 4.69
CA GLU A 318 -2.77 -14.17 3.96
C GLU A 318 -3.93 -13.86 4.92
N ARG A 319 -4.89 -13.08 4.44
CA ARG A 319 -6.07 -12.69 5.23
C ARG A 319 -6.98 -13.87 5.49
N PHE A 320 -7.46 -13.99 6.72
CA PHE A 320 -8.44 -15.00 7.14
C PHE A 320 -7.94 -16.44 7.06
N VAL A 321 -6.66 -16.65 6.79
CA VAL A 321 -6.05 -17.99 6.78
C VAL A 321 -5.81 -18.46 8.20
N ARG A 322 -6.23 -19.70 8.47
CA ARG A 322 -6.04 -20.41 9.76
C ARG A 322 -5.56 -21.82 9.49
N LEU A 323 -4.72 -22.31 10.40
CA LEU A 323 -4.33 -23.71 10.39
C LEU A 323 -5.37 -24.48 11.19
N ASP A 324 -6.19 -25.29 10.50
CA ASP A 324 -7.06 -26.26 11.17
C ASP A 324 -6.21 -27.47 11.56
N ASP A 325 -5.80 -27.51 12.82
CA ASP A 325 -5.10 -28.67 13.37
C ASP A 325 -5.97 -29.32 14.44
N SER A 326 -6.32 -30.57 14.22
CA SER A 326 -7.14 -31.38 15.16
C SER A 326 -6.44 -31.66 16.51
N THR A 327 -5.14 -31.41 16.61
CA THR A 327 -4.34 -31.67 17.83
C THR A 327 -4.46 -30.57 18.88
N VAL A 328 -4.77 -29.32 18.48
CA VAL A 328 -4.90 -28.17 19.40
C VAL A 328 -6.37 -27.82 19.64
N GLY A 329 -7.30 -28.40 18.87
CA GLY A 329 -8.72 -28.07 18.92
C GLY A 329 -9.03 -26.70 18.22
N PRO A 330 -10.28 -26.21 18.33
CA PRO A 330 -10.66 -24.93 17.71
C PRO A 330 -9.95 -23.77 18.41
N VAL A 331 -8.84 -23.30 17.84
CA VAL A 331 -8.10 -22.15 18.35
C VAL A 331 -8.86 -20.86 17.98
N PRO A 332 -9.21 -19.98 18.94
CA PRO A 332 -9.89 -18.72 18.63
C PRO A 332 -8.95 -17.76 17.90
N GLY A 333 -9.45 -17.09 16.85
CA GLY A 333 -8.67 -16.08 16.11
C GLY A 333 -9.30 -15.69 14.78
N THR A 334 -8.93 -14.51 14.27
CA THR A 334 -9.45 -13.93 13.01
C THR A 334 -8.72 -14.41 11.76
N GLY A 335 -7.49 -14.92 11.87
CA GLY A 335 -6.60 -15.12 10.74
C GLY A 335 -6.07 -13.80 10.13
N LEU A 336 -6.19 -12.66 10.85
CA LEU A 336 -5.70 -11.36 10.40
C LEU A 336 -4.37 -10.97 11.07
N GLY A 337 -4.03 -11.56 12.20
CA GLY A 337 -2.88 -11.13 13.02
C GLY A 337 -1.55 -11.14 12.27
N LEU A 338 -1.17 -12.26 11.63
CA LEU A 338 0.07 -12.36 10.86
C LEU A 338 0.07 -11.47 9.62
N TYR A 339 -1.07 -11.35 8.92
CA TYR A 339 -1.23 -10.43 7.82
C TYR A 339 -0.97 -8.97 8.27
N ILE A 340 -1.61 -8.53 9.36
CA ILE A 340 -1.42 -7.19 9.93
C ILE A 340 0.04 -6.99 10.34
N SER A 341 0.64 -7.97 11.00
CA SER A 341 2.04 -7.88 11.45
C SER A 341 3.01 -7.75 10.27
N ARG A 342 2.81 -8.50 9.18
CA ARG A 342 3.62 -8.42 7.95
C ARG A 342 3.47 -7.07 7.27
N GLU A 343 2.27 -6.54 7.20
CA GLU A 343 1.99 -5.24 6.59
C GLU A 343 2.56 -4.08 7.41
N LEU A 344 2.47 -4.15 8.75
CA LEU A 344 3.12 -3.19 9.64
C LEU A 344 4.64 -3.22 9.47
N ALA A 345 5.26 -4.41 9.43
CA ALA A 345 6.69 -4.52 9.19
C ALA A 345 7.12 -3.84 7.87
N ARG A 346 6.37 -4.09 6.79
CA ARG A 346 6.64 -3.46 5.47
C ARG A 346 6.55 -1.94 5.50
N ARG A 347 5.60 -1.37 6.23
CA ARG A 347 5.45 0.08 6.37
C ARG A 347 6.62 0.74 7.10
N HIS A 348 7.30 0.01 7.95
CA HIS A 348 8.53 0.45 8.62
C HIS A 348 9.80 0.13 7.81
N GLY A 349 9.66 -0.13 6.50
CA GLY A 349 10.79 -0.48 5.63
C GLY A 349 11.43 -1.83 5.95
N GLY A 350 10.74 -2.64 6.77
CA GLY A 350 11.21 -3.94 7.22
C GLY A 350 10.49 -5.13 6.59
N GLN A 351 10.70 -6.31 7.15
CA GLN A 351 10.10 -7.55 6.70
C GLN A 351 9.78 -8.45 7.89
N LEU A 352 8.61 -9.11 7.84
CA LEU A 352 8.27 -10.22 8.73
C LEU A 352 8.22 -11.51 7.91
N GLU A 353 8.97 -12.51 8.35
CA GLU A 353 9.09 -13.80 7.69
C GLU A 353 9.01 -14.97 8.68
N LEU A 354 8.65 -16.13 8.18
CA LEU A 354 8.79 -17.41 8.87
C LEU A 354 10.14 -18.00 8.48
N ARG A 355 11.14 -17.86 9.37
CA ARG A 355 12.51 -18.33 9.12
C ARG A 355 12.61 -19.84 9.06
N GLN A 356 11.92 -20.50 9.98
CA GLN A 356 11.94 -21.94 10.14
C GLN A 356 10.66 -22.41 10.81
N SER A 357 10.07 -23.47 10.30
CA SER A 357 9.01 -24.19 10.97
C SER A 357 8.94 -25.62 10.43
N ARG A 358 8.67 -26.56 11.33
CA ARG A 358 8.43 -27.96 11.00
C ARG A 358 7.31 -28.50 11.89
N PRO A 359 6.42 -29.34 11.36
CA PRO A 359 5.42 -30.01 12.18
C PRO A 359 6.04 -30.72 13.37
N GLY A 360 5.61 -30.35 14.58
CA GLY A 360 6.09 -30.91 15.87
C GLY A 360 7.34 -30.24 16.44
N ASP A 361 8.07 -29.41 15.71
CA ASP A 361 9.32 -28.75 16.14
C ASP A 361 9.16 -27.25 16.46
N GLY A 362 7.93 -26.72 16.34
CA GLY A 362 7.65 -25.30 16.55
C GLY A 362 7.96 -24.41 15.36
N SER A 363 8.01 -23.10 15.61
CA SER A 363 8.22 -22.08 14.58
C SER A 363 9.17 -20.97 15.03
N VAL A 364 9.83 -20.33 14.07
CA VAL A 364 10.67 -19.16 14.27
C VAL A 364 10.19 -18.05 13.33
N PHE A 365 9.51 -17.07 13.90
CA PHE A 365 9.15 -15.84 13.19
C PHE A 365 10.24 -14.80 13.37
N ARG A 366 10.65 -14.15 12.28
CA ARG A 366 11.71 -13.13 12.26
C ARG A 366 11.16 -11.81 11.73
N LEU A 367 11.34 -10.75 12.51
CA LEU A 367 11.12 -9.36 12.11
C LEU A 367 12.48 -8.72 11.83
N LEU A 368 12.63 -8.17 10.64
CA LEU A 368 13.78 -7.40 10.19
C LEU A 368 13.38 -5.94 10.05
N LEU A 369 14.16 -5.02 10.63
CA LEU A 369 13.92 -3.58 10.53
C LEU A 369 15.21 -2.84 10.19
N PRO A 370 15.16 -1.75 9.39
CA PRO A 370 16.31 -0.89 9.19
C PRO A 370 16.75 -0.26 10.51
N LEU A 371 18.05 -0.23 10.77
CA LEU A 371 18.58 0.53 11.89
C LEU A 371 18.38 2.02 11.66
N ALA A 372 18.12 2.78 12.73
CA ALA A 372 18.11 4.23 12.66
C ALA A 372 19.50 4.71 12.19
N ALA A 373 19.54 5.70 11.29
CA ALA A 373 20.79 6.31 10.86
C ALA A 373 21.54 6.82 12.11
N ALA A 374 22.81 6.44 12.26
CA ALA A 374 23.65 7.05 13.26
C ALA A 374 23.70 8.55 12.93
N GLU A 375 23.29 9.41 13.86
CA GLU A 375 23.61 10.83 13.74
C GLU A 375 25.14 10.94 13.70
N ASP A 376 25.69 11.24 12.52
CA ASP A 376 27.09 11.56 12.37
C ASP A 376 27.43 12.74 13.28
N GLY A 377 28.01 12.44 14.41
CA GLY A 377 28.52 13.42 15.38
C GLY A 377 29.70 14.19 14.82
N THR A 378 29.46 15.09 13.84
CA THR A 378 30.41 16.14 13.44
C THR A 378 29.85 17.50 13.81
N GLY A 379 30.15 17.92 15.03
CA GLY A 379 29.83 19.25 15.51
C GLY A 379 30.34 19.45 16.94
N GLY A 380 31.64 19.61 17.08
CA GLY A 380 32.24 20.04 18.37
C GLY A 380 31.68 21.40 18.79
N GLY A 381 31.12 21.45 19.99
CA GLY A 381 30.62 22.69 20.61
C GLY A 381 30.16 22.41 22.03
N SER A 382 31.02 22.65 23.01
CA SER A 382 30.73 22.61 24.42
C SER A 382 29.44 23.38 24.77
N GLY A 383 28.51 22.75 25.46
CA GLY A 383 27.33 23.42 25.95
C GLY A 383 26.51 22.49 26.86
N ASN A 384 26.80 22.57 28.15
CA ASN A 384 26.06 21.96 29.25
C ASN A 384 24.57 22.29 29.16
N GLY A 385 23.70 21.31 28.91
CA GLY A 385 22.26 21.53 28.86
C GLY A 385 21.48 20.20 28.85
N ARG A 386 21.15 19.71 30.05
CA ARG A 386 20.18 18.60 30.20
C ARG A 386 18.86 18.95 29.51
N PRO A 387 18.25 18.08 28.67
CA PRO A 387 16.92 18.32 28.18
C PRO A 387 15.89 18.15 29.31
N ARG A 388 15.12 19.21 29.57
CA ARG A 388 13.96 19.19 30.47
C ARG A 388 12.81 18.51 29.76
N LEU A 389 12.32 17.41 30.30
CA LEU A 389 11.02 16.84 30.01
C LEU A 389 9.92 17.89 30.31
N HIS A 390 9.25 18.37 29.29
CA HIS A 390 8.00 19.12 29.42
C HIS A 390 6.83 18.13 29.52
N ILE A 391 6.39 17.90 30.75
CA ILE A 391 5.10 17.28 31.02
C ILE A 391 4.04 18.40 30.86
N HIS A 392 3.25 18.34 29.80
CA HIS A 392 2.06 19.16 29.66
C HIS A 392 0.92 18.53 30.51
N GLN A 393 0.72 19.10 31.69
CA GLN A 393 -0.56 18.99 32.42
C GLN A 393 -1.55 19.96 31.77
N GLY A 394 -2.52 19.43 31.03
CA GLY A 394 -3.69 20.15 30.57
C GLY A 394 -4.80 20.01 31.61
N GLY A 395 -5.04 21.06 32.37
CA GLY A 395 -6.22 21.22 33.20
C GLY A 395 -7.29 22.11 32.50
N ARG A 396 -8.45 21.65 32.47
CA ARG A 396 -9.84 22.12 32.50
C ARG A 396 -10.69 21.61 31.36
#